data_7332d5e8fb74f714fd2e0a3e09ef8f71
#
_entry.id   7332d5e8fb74f714fd2e0a3e09ef8f71
#
_cell.length_a   1.000
_cell.length_b   1.000
_cell.length_c   1.000
_cell.angle_alpha   90.00
_cell.angle_beta   90.00
_cell.angle_gamma   90.00
#
_symmetry.space_group_name_H-M   'P 1'
#
loop_
_entity.id
_entity.type
_entity.pdbx_description
1 polymer ?
#
loop_
_entity_poly.entity_id
_entity_poly.type
_entity_poly.pdbx_seq_one_letter_code
_entity_poly.pdbx_strand_id
1 'polypeptide(L)'
;MAQGVTLCNLFQLATEEEYRNRKPDMIYVYGYEDGKKHQYFYQDDENDMMVALLSANDEFDYFGYMKKMMLTLHNVRKINKKQLPIHGAMVQITLQSGETKNIVVMGDSGAGKSETIEQIKVYGAAYIRDLITVYDDMGLLSLDEKGTVKTSGTEIGAFVRLDDLDAGYSFKELDRSVFMNPDKVNARIVIPITEYKDVVAKHDVDMFLYANNYEEDGDSLSFFDNVDDALKVFRAGNRMAKGTTTEYGLVGSYFANPFGPVQRQDQCEPLLQDYFQRMFDQGVKVGQLRTRLGIKGNEHNGPKEAATEILKYITGEKELKMLEDDE
;
A
#
# COMPACT_ATOMS: atom_id res chain seq x y z
N MET A 1 4.93 24.05 9.65
CA MET A 1 4.58 24.51 8.28
C MET A 1 5.09 23.54 7.20
N ALA A 2 6.36 23.16 7.16
CA ALA A 2 6.93 22.25 6.16
C ALA A 2 6.17 20.90 6.05
N GLN A 3 5.88 20.25 7.17
CA GLN A 3 5.13 18.99 7.18
C GLN A 3 3.71 19.12 6.64
N GLY A 4 3.03 20.24 6.86
CA GLY A 4 1.71 20.52 6.29
C GLY A 4 1.74 20.66 4.77
N VAL A 5 2.78 21.29 4.22
CA VAL A 5 2.98 21.39 2.76
C VAL A 5 3.23 20.01 2.16
N THR A 6 4.00 19.16 2.84
CA THR A 6 4.28 17.79 2.39
C THR A 6 3.00 16.94 2.27
N LEU A 7 2.02 17.16 3.15
CA LEU A 7 0.74 16.46 3.08
C LEU A 7 -0.01 16.70 1.76
N CYS A 8 0.16 17.86 1.13
CA CYS A 8 -0.50 18.17 -0.15
C CYS A 8 -0.04 17.27 -1.32
N ASN A 9 1.13 16.67 -1.21
CA ASN A 9 1.63 15.72 -2.20
C ASN A 9 1.21 14.27 -1.93
N LEU A 10 0.76 13.98 -0.71
CA LEU A 10 0.24 12.65 -0.34
C LEU A 10 -1.28 12.59 -0.41
N PHE A 11 -1.96 13.65 0.01
CA PHE A 11 -3.41 13.67 0.15
C PHE A 11 -4.02 14.84 -0.61
N GLN A 12 -5.16 14.59 -1.25
CA GLN A 12 -5.93 15.65 -1.88
C GLN A 12 -6.46 16.63 -0.84
N LEU A 13 -6.18 17.91 -1.04
CA LEU A 13 -6.79 18.95 -0.21
C LEU A 13 -8.27 19.09 -0.53
N ALA A 14 -9.07 19.38 0.51
CA ALA A 14 -10.46 19.74 0.35
C ALA A 14 -10.58 21.03 -0.49
N THR A 15 -11.61 21.08 -1.33
CA THR A 15 -12.00 22.32 -2.00
C THR A 15 -12.54 23.33 -0.98
N GLU A 16 -12.59 24.60 -1.33
CA GLU A 16 -13.17 25.62 -0.47
C GLU A 16 -14.65 25.35 -0.15
N GLU A 17 -15.39 24.80 -1.11
CA GLU A 17 -16.77 24.39 -0.92
C GLU A 17 -16.91 23.25 0.09
N GLU A 18 -16.08 22.21 -0.02
CA GLU A 18 -16.06 21.10 0.94
C GLU A 18 -15.67 21.58 2.33
N TYR A 19 -14.65 22.42 2.44
CA TYR A 19 -14.21 22.99 3.72
C TYR A 19 -15.31 23.79 4.42
N ARG A 20 -16.10 24.54 3.67
CA ARG A 20 -17.20 25.36 4.23
C ARG A 20 -18.43 24.54 4.59
N ASN A 21 -18.73 23.49 3.83
CA ASN A 21 -20.03 22.80 3.88
C ASN A 21 -19.98 21.42 4.53
N ARG A 22 -18.78 20.88 4.80
CA ARG A 22 -18.62 19.56 5.40
C ARG A 22 -18.05 19.65 6.82
N LYS A 23 -18.60 18.81 7.71
CA LYS A 23 -18.01 18.55 9.02
C LYS A 23 -16.82 17.60 8.83
N PRO A 24 -15.67 17.84 9.47
CA PRO A 24 -14.54 16.91 9.40
C PRO A 24 -14.90 15.58 10.07
N ASP A 25 -14.47 14.47 9.47
CA ASP A 25 -14.54 13.14 10.08
C ASP A 25 -13.44 12.91 11.13
N MET A 26 -12.37 13.67 11.03
CA MET A 26 -11.17 13.52 11.87
C MET A 26 -10.53 14.87 12.17
N ILE A 27 -9.99 14.99 13.38
CA ILE A 27 -9.15 16.13 13.80
C ILE A 27 -7.83 15.56 14.27
N TYR A 28 -6.74 16.08 13.72
CA TYR A 28 -5.39 15.73 14.14
C TYR A 28 -4.63 16.97 14.59
N VAL A 29 -4.28 17.00 15.86
CA VAL A 29 -3.48 18.06 16.47
C VAL A 29 -2.03 17.59 16.52
N TYR A 30 -1.18 18.26 15.75
CA TYR A 30 0.24 17.96 15.66
C TYR A 30 1.07 19.12 16.21
N GLY A 31 2.09 18.80 17.00
CA GLY A 31 2.97 19.81 17.58
C GLY A 31 2.39 20.50 18.82
N TYR A 32 1.60 19.79 19.62
CA TYR A 32 1.07 20.29 20.88
C TYR A 32 2.15 20.36 21.95
N GLU A 33 2.24 21.48 22.65
CA GLU A 33 3.28 21.77 23.65
C GLU A 33 2.66 22.04 25.03
N ASP A 34 2.78 21.09 25.94
CA ASP A 34 2.41 21.24 27.36
C ASP A 34 3.46 20.64 28.31
N GLY A 35 4.66 20.36 27.79
CA GLY A 35 5.76 19.73 28.55
C GLY A 35 5.58 18.22 28.77
N LYS A 36 4.53 17.60 28.21
CA LYS A 36 4.30 16.16 28.28
C LYS A 36 4.43 15.53 26.90
N LYS A 37 4.64 14.21 26.86
CA LYS A 37 4.67 13.44 25.64
C LYS A 37 3.31 12.83 25.37
N HIS A 38 2.65 13.26 24.31
CA HIS A 38 1.36 12.75 23.84
C HIS A 38 1.52 12.06 22.48
N GLN A 39 1.04 10.85 22.38
CA GLN A 39 0.91 10.09 21.14
C GLN A 39 -0.29 9.15 21.28
N TYR A 40 -1.47 9.67 21.05
CA TYR A 40 -2.68 8.87 21.16
C TYR A 40 -3.77 9.37 20.21
N PHE A 41 -4.76 8.52 20.04
CA PHE A 41 -6.02 8.87 19.40
C PHE A 41 -7.20 8.28 20.18
N TYR A 42 -8.38 8.85 19.97
CA TYR A 42 -9.62 8.33 20.50
C TYR A 42 -10.76 8.60 19.50
N GLN A 43 -11.87 7.90 19.70
CA GLN A 43 -13.11 8.13 18.98
C GLN A 43 -14.03 8.97 19.86
N ASP A 44 -14.46 10.11 19.34
CA ASP A 44 -15.49 10.96 19.92
C ASP A 44 -16.85 10.50 19.35
N ASP A 45 -17.52 9.63 20.08
CA ASP A 45 -18.78 9.03 19.66
C ASP A 45 -19.92 10.06 19.64
N GLU A 46 -19.87 11.10 20.49
CA GLU A 46 -20.87 12.16 20.54
C GLU A 46 -20.84 13.00 19.26
N ASN A 47 -19.67 13.26 18.73
CA ASN A 47 -19.48 14.04 17.50
C ASN A 47 -19.28 13.19 16.25
N ASP A 48 -19.27 11.87 16.35
CA ASP A 48 -18.93 10.92 15.28
C ASP A 48 -17.60 11.28 14.60
N MET A 49 -16.56 11.46 15.40
CA MET A 49 -15.27 12.00 14.95
C MET A 49 -14.11 11.22 15.56
N MET A 50 -13.03 11.09 14.79
CA MET A 50 -11.74 10.61 15.31
C MET A 50 -10.87 11.79 15.70
N VAL A 51 -10.22 11.74 16.86
CA VAL A 51 -9.33 12.80 17.33
C VAL A 51 -7.95 12.19 17.66
N ALA A 52 -6.90 12.84 17.21
CA ALA A 52 -5.53 12.47 17.57
C ALA A 52 -4.73 13.66 18.06
N LEU A 53 -3.79 13.36 18.95
CA LEU A 53 -2.85 14.33 19.50
C LEU A 53 -1.43 13.79 19.43
N LEU A 54 -0.51 14.59 18.90
CA LEU A 54 0.91 14.32 18.87
C LEU A 54 1.69 15.55 19.36
N SER A 55 2.54 15.35 20.38
CA SER A 55 3.34 16.45 20.96
C SER A 55 4.40 16.95 19.98
N ALA A 56 4.81 18.21 20.20
CA ALA A 56 6.05 18.74 19.65
C ALA A 56 7.23 18.18 20.45
N ASN A 57 8.05 17.34 19.83
CA ASN A 57 9.36 16.97 20.34
C ASN A 57 10.22 16.40 19.20
N ASP A 58 11.53 16.31 19.44
CA ASP A 58 12.51 15.84 18.43
C ASP A 58 12.23 14.43 17.92
N GLU A 59 11.64 13.55 18.75
CA GLU A 59 11.28 12.19 18.36
C GLU A 59 10.18 12.19 17.30
N PHE A 60 9.23 13.12 17.39
CA PHE A 60 8.06 13.21 16.49
C PHE A 60 8.26 14.18 15.32
N ASP A 61 9.42 14.81 15.22
CA ASP A 61 9.70 15.75 14.12
C ASP A 61 9.82 15.05 12.74
N TYR A 62 10.02 13.74 12.74
CA TYR A 62 9.99 12.96 11.52
C TYR A 62 8.56 12.87 10.94
N PHE A 63 8.39 13.31 9.67
CA PHE A 63 7.10 13.35 8.97
C PHE A 63 6.32 12.03 8.99
N GLY A 64 7.04 10.91 9.03
CA GLY A 64 6.43 9.59 9.13
C GLY A 64 5.48 9.41 10.31
N TYR A 65 5.72 10.08 11.46
CA TYR A 65 4.79 10.02 12.59
C TYR A 65 3.46 10.68 12.26
N MET A 66 3.50 11.85 11.61
CA MET A 66 2.29 12.55 11.17
C MET A 66 1.50 11.69 10.17
N LYS A 67 2.16 11.21 9.11
CA LYS A 67 1.56 10.33 8.09
C LYS A 67 0.90 9.10 8.73
N LYS A 68 1.64 8.36 9.56
CA LYS A 68 1.18 7.12 10.19
C LYS A 68 -0.04 7.33 11.08
N MET A 69 -0.08 8.42 11.85
CA MET A 69 -1.25 8.74 12.67
C MET A 69 -2.47 9.04 11.81
N MET A 70 -2.34 9.82 10.74
CA MET A 70 -3.44 10.10 9.82
C MET A 70 -3.99 8.83 9.18
N LEU A 71 -3.12 7.93 8.73
CA LEU A 71 -3.52 6.63 8.18
C LEU A 71 -4.23 5.77 9.23
N THR A 72 -3.75 5.77 10.47
CA THR A 72 -4.40 5.03 11.57
C THR A 72 -5.81 5.55 11.83
N LEU A 73 -6.00 6.87 11.92
CA LEU A 73 -7.33 7.48 12.09
C LEU A 73 -8.28 7.12 10.95
N HIS A 74 -7.81 7.27 9.71
CA HIS A 74 -8.58 6.93 8.52
C HIS A 74 -8.99 5.45 8.54
N ASN A 75 -8.05 4.55 8.79
CA ASN A 75 -8.29 3.12 8.77
C ASN A 75 -9.24 2.67 9.88
N VAL A 76 -9.09 3.20 11.11
CA VAL A 76 -10.03 2.93 12.20
C VAL A 76 -11.45 3.40 11.81
N ARG A 77 -11.57 4.59 11.22
CA ARG A 77 -12.85 5.10 10.73
C ARG A 77 -13.47 4.20 9.67
N LYS A 78 -12.65 3.63 8.77
CA LYS A 78 -13.09 2.69 7.72
C LYS A 78 -13.52 1.33 8.29
N ILE A 79 -12.80 0.82 9.28
CA ILE A 79 -13.17 -0.41 10.01
C ILE A 79 -14.55 -0.24 10.68
N ASN A 80 -14.79 0.88 11.33
CA ASN A 80 -16.09 1.20 11.91
C ASN A 80 -17.23 1.20 10.86
N LYS A 81 -16.91 1.58 9.62
CA LYS A 81 -17.82 1.54 8.46
C LYS A 81 -17.85 0.17 7.74
N LYS A 82 -17.32 -0.88 8.35
CA LYS A 82 -17.25 -2.26 7.80
C LYS A 82 -16.48 -2.36 6.49
N GLN A 83 -15.50 -1.49 6.30
CA GLN A 83 -14.54 -1.56 5.20
C GLN A 83 -13.21 -2.09 5.74
N LEU A 84 -12.43 -2.78 4.90
CA LEU A 84 -11.20 -3.43 5.32
C LEU A 84 -9.98 -2.68 4.77
N PRO A 85 -9.25 -1.91 5.62
CA PRO A 85 -8.01 -1.27 5.22
C PRO A 85 -6.89 -2.28 4.97
N ILE A 86 -6.16 -2.11 3.88
CA ILE A 86 -5.03 -2.94 3.51
C ILE A 86 -3.75 -2.10 3.41
N HIS A 87 -2.62 -2.67 3.79
CA HIS A 87 -1.29 -2.13 3.52
C HIS A 87 -0.79 -2.82 2.25
N GLY A 88 -0.88 -2.13 1.15
CA GLY A 88 -0.66 -2.73 -0.16
C GLY A 88 -0.53 -1.70 -1.26
N ALA A 89 -0.22 -2.18 -2.44
CA ALA A 89 -0.18 -1.41 -3.68
C ALA A 89 -1.15 -2.01 -4.70
N MET A 90 -1.71 -1.19 -5.56
CA MET A 90 -2.56 -1.63 -6.64
C MET A 90 -2.10 -1.07 -7.98
N VAL A 91 -2.02 -1.94 -8.96
CA VAL A 91 -1.85 -1.56 -10.36
C VAL A 91 -3.03 -2.01 -11.21
N GLN A 92 -3.41 -1.14 -12.11
CA GLN A 92 -4.31 -1.46 -13.21
C GLN A 92 -3.48 -1.58 -14.49
N ILE A 93 -3.49 -2.77 -15.09
CA ILE A 93 -2.72 -3.10 -16.28
C ILE A 93 -3.68 -3.30 -17.44
N THR A 94 -3.52 -2.51 -18.50
CA THR A 94 -4.23 -2.73 -19.76
C THR A 94 -3.27 -3.36 -20.76
N LEU A 95 -3.57 -4.59 -21.18
CA LEU A 95 -2.78 -5.34 -22.14
C LEU A 95 -2.93 -4.79 -23.56
N GLN A 96 -2.01 -5.13 -24.46
CA GLN A 96 -2.12 -4.82 -25.90
C GLN A 96 -3.40 -5.39 -26.51
N SER A 97 -3.92 -6.50 -25.98
CA SER A 97 -5.23 -7.06 -26.37
C SER A 97 -6.42 -6.16 -26.04
N GLY A 98 -6.25 -5.18 -25.17
CA GLY A 98 -7.31 -4.34 -24.63
C GLY A 98 -7.92 -4.87 -23.33
N GLU A 99 -7.55 -6.05 -22.87
CA GLU A 99 -7.98 -6.61 -21.59
C GLU A 99 -7.33 -5.83 -20.44
N THR A 100 -8.10 -5.55 -19.38
CA THR A 100 -7.61 -4.87 -18.19
C THR A 100 -7.56 -5.84 -17.01
N LYS A 101 -6.48 -5.79 -16.24
CA LYS A 101 -6.27 -6.57 -15.01
C LYS A 101 -5.95 -5.63 -13.84
N ASN A 102 -6.62 -5.84 -12.74
CA ASN A 102 -6.46 -5.10 -11.49
C ASN A 102 -5.78 -6.00 -10.46
N ILE A 103 -4.54 -5.69 -10.11
CA ILE A 103 -3.70 -6.51 -9.24
C ILE A 103 -3.40 -5.73 -7.97
N VAL A 104 -3.78 -6.31 -6.83
CA VAL A 104 -3.44 -5.81 -5.50
C VAL A 104 -2.34 -6.68 -4.92
N VAL A 105 -1.24 -6.05 -4.51
CA VAL A 105 -0.13 -6.69 -3.81
C VAL A 105 -0.07 -6.14 -2.40
N MET A 106 -0.39 -6.97 -1.42
CA MET A 106 -0.44 -6.62 -0.01
C MET A 106 0.83 -7.06 0.71
N GLY A 107 1.26 -6.28 1.68
CA GLY A 107 2.42 -6.59 2.54
C GLY A 107 2.94 -5.33 3.22
N ASP A 108 3.66 -5.49 4.32
CA ASP A 108 4.26 -4.38 5.06
C ASP A 108 5.46 -3.76 4.30
N SER A 109 6.02 -2.66 4.79
CA SER A 109 7.15 -1.97 4.17
C SER A 109 8.34 -2.92 3.93
N GLY A 110 8.91 -2.87 2.73
CA GLY A 110 10.03 -3.74 2.32
C GLY A 110 9.62 -5.17 1.96
N ALA A 111 8.33 -5.45 1.79
CA ALA A 111 7.85 -6.75 1.31
C ALA A 111 8.06 -6.97 -0.20
N GLY A 112 8.49 -5.95 -0.95
CA GLY A 112 8.78 -6.05 -2.38
C GLY A 112 7.62 -5.65 -3.30
N LYS A 113 6.61 -4.93 -2.78
CA LYS A 113 5.44 -4.48 -3.55
C LYS A 113 5.83 -3.55 -4.69
N SER A 114 6.44 -2.41 -4.35
CA SER A 114 6.80 -1.35 -5.30
C SER A 114 7.88 -1.84 -6.27
N GLU A 115 8.86 -2.58 -5.77
CA GLU A 115 9.92 -3.19 -6.59
C GLU A 115 9.34 -4.15 -7.64
N THR A 116 8.35 -4.97 -7.26
CA THR A 116 7.68 -5.86 -8.22
C THR A 116 6.89 -5.08 -9.28
N ILE A 117 6.20 -4.00 -8.88
CA ILE A 117 5.45 -3.14 -9.82
C ILE A 117 6.40 -2.49 -10.84
N GLU A 118 7.57 -2.01 -10.40
CA GLU A 118 8.58 -1.46 -11.31
C GLU A 118 9.07 -2.53 -12.30
N GLN A 119 9.33 -3.75 -11.83
CA GLN A 119 9.71 -4.85 -12.73
C GLN A 119 8.60 -5.23 -13.71
N ILE A 120 7.32 -5.13 -13.34
CA ILE A 120 6.18 -5.32 -14.27
C ILE A 120 6.24 -4.29 -15.39
N LYS A 121 6.55 -3.02 -15.11
CA LYS A 121 6.69 -1.99 -16.13
C LYS A 121 7.81 -2.32 -17.12
N VAL A 122 8.98 -2.74 -16.60
CA VAL A 122 10.16 -3.05 -17.41
C VAL A 122 9.92 -4.28 -18.28
N TYR A 123 9.56 -5.42 -17.67
CA TYR A 123 9.42 -6.69 -18.39
C TYR A 123 8.10 -6.84 -19.14
N GLY A 124 7.11 -6.03 -18.78
CA GLY A 124 5.80 -6.02 -19.44
C GLY A 124 5.70 -5.11 -20.65
N ALA A 125 6.72 -4.33 -21.00
CA ALA A 125 6.66 -3.27 -22.01
C ALA A 125 6.15 -3.75 -23.39
N ALA A 126 6.47 -4.99 -23.78
CA ALA A 126 5.96 -5.57 -25.04
C ALA A 126 4.48 -5.96 -24.99
N TYR A 127 3.90 -6.17 -23.84
CA TYR A 127 2.55 -6.72 -23.61
C TYR A 127 1.57 -5.69 -23.04
N ILE A 128 2.09 -4.68 -22.38
CA ILE A 128 1.30 -3.67 -21.67
C ILE A 128 1.12 -2.45 -22.57
N ARG A 129 -0.13 -2.08 -22.79
CA ARG A 129 -0.50 -0.83 -23.48
C ARG A 129 -0.49 0.35 -22.51
N ASP A 130 -0.97 0.12 -21.28
CA ASP A 130 -1.06 1.14 -20.23
C ASP A 130 -0.97 0.51 -18.84
N LEU A 131 -0.32 1.19 -17.90
CA LEU A 131 -0.21 0.79 -16.52
C LEU A 131 -0.39 2.01 -15.61
N ILE A 132 -1.40 1.94 -14.77
CA ILE A 132 -1.70 2.95 -13.77
C ILE A 132 -1.43 2.36 -12.38
N THR A 133 -0.53 2.98 -11.62
CA THR A 133 -0.42 2.72 -10.19
C THR A 133 -1.52 3.49 -9.48
N VAL A 134 -2.56 2.80 -9.01
CA VAL A 134 -3.72 3.41 -8.38
C VAL A 134 -3.38 3.88 -6.97
N TYR A 135 -2.62 3.10 -6.23
CA TYR A 135 -2.03 3.45 -4.93
C TYR A 135 -0.81 2.59 -4.64
N ASP A 136 0.11 3.09 -3.81
CA ASP A 136 1.41 2.42 -3.51
C ASP A 136 1.76 2.40 -2.01
N ASP A 137 0.83 2.41 -1.10
CA ASP A 137 1.09 2.16 0.33
C ASP A 137 -0.17 1.71 1.05
N MET A 138 -1.24 2.48 0.95
CA MET A 138 -2.49 2.19 1.63
C MET A 138 -3.68 2.14 0.68
N GLY A 139 -4.43 1.06 0.81
CA GLY A 139 -5.69 0.86 0.12
C GLY A 139 -6.82 0.44 1.06
N LEU A 140 -7.96 0.26 0.47
CA LEU A 140 -9.18 -0.06 1.16
C LEU A 140 -9.97 -1.07 0.34
N LEU A 141 -10.41 -2.16 0.95
CA LEU A 141 -11.45 -3.01 0.38
C LEU A 141 -12.83 -2.55 0.87
N SER A 142 -13.77 -2.51 -0.04
CA SER A 142 -15.17 -2.15 0.21
C SER A 142 -16.09 -3.03 -0.61
N LEU A 143 -17.38 -3.03 -0.28
CA LEU A 143 -18.39 -3.70 -1.10
C LEU A 143 -19.17 -2.66 -1.92
N ASP A 144 -19.51 -3.01 -3.15
CA ASP A 144 -20.49 -2.26 -3.92
C ASP A 144 -21.92 -2.66 -3.53
N GLU A 145 -22.91 -2.08 -4.19
CA GLU A 145 -24.34 -2.35 -3.91
C GLU A 145 -24.75 -3.81 -4.16
N LYS A 146 -23.96 -4.55 -4.96
CA LYS A 146 -24.19 -5.97 -5.27
C LYS A 146 -23.42 -6.90 -4.34
N GLY A 147 -22.62 -6.35 -3.41
CA GLY A 147 -21.74 -7.11 -2.54
C GLY A 147 -20.45 -7.57 -3.22
N THR A 148 -20.09 -6.97 -4.37
CA THR A 148 -18.82 -7.25 -5.03
C THR A 148 -17.70 -6.53 -4.32
N VAL A 149 -16.57 -7.24 -4.12
CA VAL A 149 -15.37 -6.64 -3.52
C VAL A 149 -14.73 -5.65 -4.49
N LYS A 150 -14.55 -4.44 -4.01
CA LYS A 150 -13.88 -3.35 -4.72
C LYS A 150 -12.71 -2.84 -3.90
N THR A 151 -11.73 -2.25 -4.58
CA THR A 151 -10.62 -1.57 -3.92
C THR A 151 -10.52 -0.11 -4.34
N SER A 152 -9.97 0.72 -3.45
CA SER A 152 -9.63 2.12 -3.71
C SER A 152 -8.39 2.49 -2.89
N GLY A 153 -7.70 3.56 -3.27
CA GLY A 153 -6.55 4.06 -2.52
C GLY A 153 -6.92 5.08 -1.45
N THR A 154 -5.91 5.47 -0.68
CA THR A 154 -5.99 6.50 0.37
C THR A 154 -5.11 7.71 0.07
N GLU A 155 -4.05 7.53 -0.68
CA GLU A 155 -3.01 8.52 -0.94
C GLU A 155 -2.82 8.72 -2.45
N ILE A 156 -2.62 9.97 -2.85
CA ILE A 156 -2.29 10.32 -4.26
C ILE A 156 -0.79 10.30 -4.52
N GLY A 157 0.03 10.19 -3.48
CA GLY A 157 1.49 10.20 -3.56
C GLY A 157 2.12 8.99 -2.88
N ALA A 158 3.41 8.81 -3.13
CA ALA A 158 4.26 7.84 -2.47
C ALA A 158 5.25 8.55 -1.53
N PHE A 159 5.54 7.93 -0.39
CA PHE A 159 6.53 8.36 0.59
C PHE A 159 7.70 7.40 0.58
N VAL A 160 8.67 7.64 -0.29
CA VAL A 160 9.74 6.71 -0.66
C VAL A 160 11.07 7.11 -0.02
N ARG A 161 11.89 6.13 0.31
CA ARG A 161 13.28 6.37 0.70
C ARG A 161 14.12 6.74 -0.51
N LEU A 162 15.06 7.67 -0.32
CA LEU A 162 15.98 8.04 -1.41
C LEU A 162 16.87 6.88 -1.86
N ASP A 163 17.25 6.02 -0.94
CA ASP A 163 18.09 4.83 -1.22
C ASP A 163 17.33 3.73 -1.98
N ASP A 164 16.00 3.75 -1.95
CA ASP A 164 15.13 2.80 -2.67
C ASP A 164 14.72 3.33 -4.07
N LEU A 165 15.19 4.53 -4.46
CA LEU A 165 14.95 5.09 -5.79
C LEU A 165 15.94 4.48 -6.79
N ASP A 166 15.47 3.56 -7.61
CA ASP A 166 16.24 3.07 -8.75
C ASP A 166 16.34 4.12 -9.87
N ALA A 167 17.40 4.01 -10.70
CA ALA A 167 17.62 4.89 -11.84
C ALA A 167 16.47 4.88 -12.88
N GLY A 168 15.60 3.88 -12.84
CA GLY A 168 14.40 3.75 -13.66
C GLY A 168 13.13 4.37 -13.06
N TYR A 169 13.19 4.86 -11.82
CA TYR A 169 12.05 5.56 -11.24
C TYR A 169 11.71 6.77 -12.11
N SER A 170 10.46 6.85 -12.55
CA SER A 170 10.04 7.89 -13.49
C SER A 170 10.26 9.30 -12.92
N PHE A 171 11.33 9.96 -13.31
CA PHE A 171 11.66 11.33 -12.93
C PHE A 171 10.66 12.39 -13.47
N LYS A 172 9.58 11.96 -14.11
CA LYS A 172 8.60 12.87 -14.74
C LYS A 172 7.94 13.84 -13.76
N GLU A 173 7.87 13.46 -12.47
CA GLU A 173 7.20 14.25 -11.43
C GLU A 173 8.19 14.75 -10.35
N LEU A 174 9.50 14.64 -10.56
CA LEU A 174 10.50 15.09 -9.58
C LEU A 174 10.44 16.59 -9.29
N ASP A 175 10.04 17.39 -10.24
CA ASP A 175 9.83 18.83 -10.09
C ASP A 175 8.71 19.16 -9.08
N ARG A 176 7.81 18.23 -8.82
CA ARG A 176 6.72 18.31 -7.83
C ARG A 176 7.03 17.62 -6.52
N SER A 177 8.22 17.05 -6.38
CA SER A 177 8.61 16.28 -5.20
C SER A 177 9.00 17.17 -4.04
N VAL A 178 8.80 16.67 -2.82
CA VAL A 178 9.23 17.31 -1.58
C VAL A 178 10.22 16.40 -0.84
N PHE A 179 11.43 16.87 -0.66
CA PHE A 179 12.46 16.17 0.10
C PHE A 179 12.27 16.39 1.60
N MET A 180 12.31 15.30 2.36
CA MET A 180 12.18 15.28 3.81
C MET A 180 13.42 14.72 4.48
N ASN A 181 13.85 15.35 5.58
CA ASN A 181 15.03 14.94 6.36
C ASN A 181 16.31 14.72 5.53
N PRO A 182 16.72 15.67 4.65
CA PRO A 182 17.84 15.46 3.72
C PRO A 182 19.17 15.20 4.44
N ASP A 183 19.33 15.65 5.68
CA ASP A 183 20.56 15.53 6.48
C ASP A 183 20.59 14.29 7.37
N LYS A 184 19.59 13.41 7.28
CA LYS A 184 19.45 12.22 8.15
C LYS A 184 19.55 10.93 7.35
N VAL A 185 19.97 9.86 8.04
CA VAL A 185 20.11 8.50 7.48
C VAL A 185 18.82 7.94 6.86
N ASN A 186 17.67 8.52 7.08
CA ASN A 186 16.40 8.08 6.56
C ASN A 186 15.74 9.21 5.74
N ALA A 187 16.49 9.76 4.80
CA ALA A 187 15.98 10.76 3.88
C ALA A 187 14.86 10.19 3.01
N ARG A 188 13.80 10.97 2.86
CA ARG A 188 12.60 10.58 2.11
C ARG A 188 12.24 11.62 1.07
N ILE A 189 11.56 11.15 0.04
CA ILE A 189 10.93 12.00 -0.96
C ILE A 189 9.44 11.69 -0.99
N VAL A 190 8.62 12.73 -1.15
CA VAL A 190 7.19 12.59 -1.40
C VAL A 190 6.94 12.93 -2.84
N ILE A 191 6.46 11.97 -3.61
CA ILE A 191 6.21 12.08 -5.05
C ILE A 191 4.74 11.81 -5.33
N PRO A 192 4.00 12.69 -6.02
CA PRO A 192 2.68 12.36 -6.56
C PRO A 192 2.80 11.22 -7.58
N ILE A 193 1.98 10.18 -7.46
CA ILE A 193 2.02 9.00 -8.34
C ILE A 193 0.75 8.79 -9.14
N THR A 194 -0.36 9.38 -8.69
CA THR A 194 -1.67 9.14 -9.29
C THR A 194 -2.59 10.35 -9.12
N GLU A 195 -3.70 10.36 -9.86
CA GLU A 195 -4.69 11.41 -9.74
C GLU A 195 -5.76 11.05 -8.70
N TYR A 196 -6.30 12.06 -8.03
CA TYR A 196 -7.34 11.86 -7.00
C TYR A 196 -8.55 11.06 -7.50
N LYS A 197 -8.98 11.29 -8.76
CA LYS A 197 -10.10 10.57 -9.37
C LYS A 197 -9.85 9.06 -9.42
N ASP A 198 -8.60 8.65 -9.68
CA ASP A 198 -8.23 7.24 -9.81
C ASP A 198 -8.10 6.57 -8.43
N VAL A 199 -7.55 7.31 -7.44
CA VAL A 199 -7.44 6.84 -6.05
C VAL A 199 -8.79 6.53 -5.43
N VAL A 200 -9.77 7.42 -5.60
CA VAL A 200 -11.10 7.29 -4.94
C VAL A 200 -12.08 6.42 -5.73
N ALA A 201 -11.78 6.12 -6.98
CA ALA A 201 -12.60 5.23 -7.79
C ALA A 201 -12.62 3.82 -7.17
N LYS A 202 -13.74 3.13 -7.36
CA LYS A 202 -13.90 1.74 -6.94
C LYS A 202 -13.49 0.83 -8.09
N HIS A 203 -12.35 0.21 -7.96
CA HIS A 203 -11.81 -0.73 -8.93
C HIS A 203 -12.19 -2.16 -8.57
N ASP A 204 -12.40 -3.01 -9.58
CA ASP A 204 -12.50 -4.45 -9.38
C ASP A 204 -11.17 -5.02 -8.87
N VAL A 205 -11.18 -6.23 -8.36
CA VAL A 205 -9.98 -6.96 -7.93
C VAL A 205 -9.94 -8.28 -8.69
N ASP A 206 -8.97 -8.42 -9.61
CA ASP A 206 -8.75 -9.68 -10.32
C ASP A 206 -7.80 -10.60 -9.57
N MET A 207 -6.76 -10.01 -8.96
CA MET A 207 -5.76 -10.72 -8.17
C MET A 207 -5.51 -9.98 -6.85
N PHE A 208 -5.46 -10.75 -5.75
CA PHE A 208 -5.14 -10.26 -4.41
C PHE A 208 -4.00 -11.09 -3.83
N LEU A 209 -2.78 -10.53 -3.84
CA LEU A 209 -1.55 -11.26 -3.60
C LEU A 209 -0.85 -10.78 -2.32
N TYR A 210 -0.35 -11.72 -1.53
CA TYR A 210 0.51 -11.45 -0.39
C TYR A 210 1.98 -11.42 -0.82
N ALA A 211 2.67 -10.31 -0.61
CA ALA A 211 4.10 -10.18 -0.90
C ALA A 211 4.94 -10.86 0.19
N ASN A 212 5.49 -12.00 -0.16
CA ASN A 212 6.35 -12.80 0.69
C ASN A 212 7.82 -12.57 0.32
N ASN A 213 8.53 -11.85 1.17
CA ASN A 213 9.95 -11.52 0.93
C ASN A 213 10.92 -12.44 1.65
N TYR A 214 10.44 -13.49 2.36
CA TYR A 214 11.22 -14.29 3.29
C TYR A 214 11.31 -15.80 2.96
N GLU A 215 10.42 -16.33 2.11
CA GLU A 215 10.48 -17.72 1.68
C GLU A 215 11.35 -17.84 0.41
N GLU A 216 12.38 -18.69 0.48
CA GLU A 216 13.29 -18.95 -0.64
C GLU A 216 12.71 -19.96 -1.62
N ASP A 217 12.11 -21.03 -1.09
CA ASP A 217 11.57 -22.14 -1.86
C ASP A 217 10.16 -21.89 -2.37
N GLY A 218 9.80 -22.55 -3.47
CA GLY A 218 8.48 -22.55 -4.09
C GLY A 218 8.36 -21.59 -5.28
N ASP A 219 7.23 -21.69 -5.97
CA ASP A 219 6.92 -20.88 -7.14
C ASP A 219 6.79 -19.38 -6.77
N SER A 220 7.28 -18.48 -7.63
CA SER A 220 7.23 -17.05 -7.37
C SER A 220 5.79 -16.52 -7.31
N LEU A 221 4.85 -17.15 -8.02
CA LEU A 221 3.42 -16.89 -7.92
C LEU A 221 2.69 -18.19 -7.63
N SER A 222 1.88 -18.22 -6.57
CA SER A 222 1.01 -19.35 -6.24
C SER A 222 -0.34 -18.87 -5.70
N PHE A 223 -1.40 -19.65 -5.93
CA PHE A 223 -2.74 -19.32 -5.47
C PHE A 223 -3.20 -20.28 -4.37
N PHE A 224 -4.01 -19.77 -3.45
CA PHE A 224 -4.60 -20.57 -2.39
C PHE A 224 -5.87 -21.28 -2.91
N ASP A 225 -6.06 -22.51 -2.47
CA ASP A 225 -7.22 -23.33 -2.84
C ASP A 225 -8.45 -23.01 -1.97
N ASN A 226 -8.23 -22.44 -0.79
CA ASN A 226 -9.29 -22.16 0.18
C ASN A 226 -9.00 -20.90 1.02
N VAL A 227 -10.05 -20.41 1.67
CA VAL A 227 -10.03 -19.20 2.50
C VAL A 227 -9.13 -19.35 3.72
N ASP A 228 -9.14 -20.50 4.38
CA ASP A 228 -8.42 -20.70 5.63
C ASP A 228 -6.90 -20.65 5.46
N ASP A 229 -6.39 -21.26 4.39
CA ASP A 229 -4.96 -21.20 4.07
C ASP A 229 -4.52 -19.78 3.66
N ALA A 230 -5.34 -19.08 2.90
CA ALA A 230 -5.09 -17.69 2.57
C ALA A 230 -5.06 -16.82 3.83
N LEU A 231 -6.09 -16.90 4.67
CA LEU A 231 -6.19 -16.12 5.91
C LEU A 231 -5.05 -16.41 6.88
N LYS A 232 -4.53 -17.63 6.94
CA LYS A 232 -3.38 -17.97 7.77
C LYS A 232 -2.15 -17.12 7.41
N VAL A 233 -1.86 -16.97 6.12
CA VAL A 233 -0.72 -16.18 5.64
C VAL A 233 -0.97 -14.68 5.82
N PHE A 234 -2.10 -14.19 5.32
CA PHE A 234 -2.42 -12.76 5.38
C PHE A 234 -2.56 -12.23 6.82
N ARG A 235 -3.18 -13.01 7.71
CA ARG A 235 -3.35 -12.66 9.13
C ARG A 235 -2.01 -12.59 9.87
N ALA A 236 -1.09 -13.51 9.58
CA ALA A 236 0.25 -13.52 10.18
C ALA A 236 1.04 -12.27 9.81
N GLY A 237 0.89 -11.77 8.60
CA GLY A 237 1.51 -10.52 8.16
C GLY A 237 3.03 -10.51 8.25
N ASN A 238 3.67 -11.65 7.97
CA ASN A 238 5.10 -11.85 8.14
C ASN A 238 5.93 -11.20 7.03
N ARG A 239 7.08 -10.66 7.39
CA ARG A 239 8.11 -10.18 6.46
C ARG A 239 9.50 -10.31 7.06
N MET A 240 10.52 -10.41 6.23
CA MET A 240 11.91 -10.21 6.63
C MET A 240 12.18 -8.70 6.72
N ALA A 241 12.63 -8.24 7.89
CA ALA A 241 12.99 -6.85 8.09
C ALA A 241 14.28 -6.53 7.34
N LYS A 242 14.30 -5.41 6.59
CA LYS A 242 15.49 -4.96 5.82
C LYS A 242 16.61 -4.35 6.68
N GLY A 243 16.50 -4.36 8.01
CA GLY A 243 17.49 -3.76 8.92
C GLY A 243 17.59 -2.24 8.85
N THR A 244 16.64 -1.57 8.21
CA THR A 244 16.58 -0.10 8.06
C THR A 244 15.83 0.59 9.18
N THR A 245 15.24 -0.20 10.08
CA THR A 245 14.57 0.19 11.31
C THR A 245 15.24 -0.53 12.49
N THR A 246 14.67 -0.42 13.68
CA THR A 246 15.10 -1.21 14.86
C THR A 246 14.70 -2.69 14.80
N GLU A 247 14.05 -3.12 13.72
CA GLU A 247 13.58 -4.49 13.52
C GLU A 247 14.60 -5.31 12.74
N TYR A 248 14.80 -6.56 13.17
CA TYR A 248 15.72 -7.53 12.55
C TYR A 248 15.08 -8.91 12.43
N GLY A 249 15.41 -9.63 11.35
CA GLY A 249 14.91 -10.99 11.11
C GLY A 249 13.46 -11.04 10.66
N LEU A 250 12.82 -12.18 10.87
CA LEU A 250 11.39 -12.37 10.53
C LEU A 250 10.52 -11.67 11.57
N VAL A 251 9.73 -10.71 11.12
CA VAL A 251 8.78 -9.96 11.94
C VAL A 251 7.38 -10.05 11.31
N GLY A 252 6.34 -9.87 12.13
CA GLY A 252 4.97 -9.86 11.65
C GLY A 252 4.13 -8.80 12.34
N SER A 253 3.14 -8.31 11.63
CA SER A 253 2.08 -7.47 12.19
C SER A 253 0.73 -8.00 11.73
N TYR A 254 -0.27 -7.95 12.61
CA TYR A 254 -1.61 -8.42 12.27
C TYR A 254 -2.08 -7.84 10.93
N PHE A 255 -2.41 -8.74 10.00
CA PHE A 255 -2.82 -8.42 8.64
C PHE A 255 -1.82 -7.53 7.88
N ALA A 256 -0.52 -7.68 8.14
CA ALA A 256 0.56 -6.84 7.60
C ALA A 256 0.25 -5.32 7.63
N ASN A 257 -0.67 -4.89 8.49
CA ASN A 257 -1.11 -3.49 8.55
C ASN A 257 -1.12 -2.95 9.99
N PRO A 258 -0.04 -2.30 10.41
CA PRO A 258 0.07 -1.71 11.75
C PRO A 258 -0.79 -0.46 11.96
N PHE A 259 -1.48 0.03 10.93
CA PHE A 259 -2.24 1.28 10.94
C PHE A 259 -3.75 1.02 10.90
N GLY A 260 -4.36 0.83 12.04
CA GLY A 260 -5.79 0.58 12.20
C GLY A 260 -6.12 -0.88 12.52
N PRO A 261 -5.83 -1.88 11.65
CA PRO A 261 -6.11 -3.28 11.95
C PRO A 261 -5.51 -3.80 13.25
N VAL A 262 -4.24 -3.47 13.56
CA VAL A 262 -3.62 -3.83 14.84
C VAL A 262 -4.37 -3.23 16.03
N GLN A 263 -4.82 -1.96 15.94
CA GLN A 263 -5.53 -1.27 17.01
C GLN A 263 -7.00 -1.72 17.17
N ARG A 264 -7.56 -2.37 16.15
CA ARG A 264 -8.96 -2.81 16.07
C ARG A 264 -9.07 -4.27 15.61
N GLN A 265 -8.20 -5.13 16.10
CA GLN A 265 -8.11 -6.52 15.67
C GLN A 265 -9.45 -7.26 15.80
N ASP A 266 -10.14 -7.14 16.93
CA ASP A 266 -11.42 -7.79 17.17
C ASP A 266 -12.50 -7.37 16.16
N GLN A 267 -12.46 -6.14 15.68
CA GLN A 267 -13.39 -5.62 14.68
C GLN A 267 -12.98 -6.00 13.25
N CYS A 268 -11.68 -6.16 13.01
CA CYS A 268 -11.14 -6.56 11.71
C CYS A 268 -11.35 -8.05 11.43
N GLU A 269 -11.26 -8.92 12.44
CA GLU A 269 -11.29 -10.37 12.26
C GLU A 269 -12.54 -10.86 11.50
N PRO A 270 -13.77 -10.44 11.86
CA PRO A 270 -14.94 -10.81 11.07
C PRO A 270 -14.96 -10.19 9.67
N LEU A 271 -14.35 -9.02 9.47
CA LEU A 271 -14.22 -8.41 8.14
C LEU A 271 -13.26 -9.21 7.27
N LEU A 272 -12.12 -9.64 7.81
CA LEU A 272 -11.18 -10.52 7.10
C LEU A 272 -11.90 -11.76 6.57
N GLN A 273 -12.63 -12.46 7.43
CA GLN A 273 -13.35 -13.66 7.05
C GLN A 273 -14.38 -13.39 5.94
N ASP A 274 -15.18 -12.32 6.06
CA ASP A 274 -16.22 -11.97 5.08
C ASP A 274 -15.61 -11.56 3.73
N TYR A 275 -14.59 -10.69 3.72
CA TYR A 275 -13.97 -10.21 2.48
C TYR A 275 -13.23 -11.32 1.74
N PHE A 276 -12.50 -12.19 2.44
CA PHE A 276 -11.80 -13.30 1.81
C PHE A 276 -12.79 -14.32 1.25
N GLN A 277 -13.85 -14.68 1.99
CA GLN A 277 -14.88 -15.57 1.48
C GLN A 277 -15.50 -15.01 0.20
N ARG A 278 -15.85 -13.72 0.17
CA ARG A 278 -16.38 -13.07 -1.04
C ARG A 278 -15.41 -13.07 -2.20
N MET A 279 -14.13 -12.80 -1.97
CA MET A 279 -13.12 -12.85 -3.03
C MET A 279 -13.06 -14.23 -3.67
N PHE A 280 -13.05 -15.30 -2.87
CA PHE A 280 -13.09 -16.68 -3.38
C PHE A 280 -14.38 -16.98 -4.14
N ASP A 281 -15.54 -16.61 -3.59
CA ASP A 281 -16.86 -16.84 -4.22
C ASP A 281 -17.00 -16.08 -5.55
N GLN A 282 -16.33 -14.94 -5.70
CA GLN A 282 -16.32 -14.11 -6.88
C GLN A 282 -15.21 -14.48 -7.88
N GLY A 283 -14.38 -15.47 -7.57
CA GLY A 283 -13.32 -15.95 -8.45
C GLY A 283 -12.08 -15.08 -8.49
N VAL A 284 -11.92 -14.15 -7.55
CA VAL A 284 -10.68 -13.39 -7.38
C VAL A 284 -9.53 -14.36 -7.11
N LYS A 285 -8.41 -14.18 -7.78
CA LYS A 285 -7.21 -14.99 -7.59
C LYS A 285 -6.46 -14.54 -6.34
N VAL A 286 -6.76 -15.17 -5.20
CA VAL A 286 -6.08 -14.92 -3.94
C VAL A 286 -4.83 -15.79 -3.85
N GLY A 287 -3.67 -15.17 -3.64
CA GLY A 287 -2.41 -15.90 -3.74
C GLY A 287 -1.27 -15.30 -2.94
N GLN A 288 -0.09 -15.88 -3.15
CA GLN A 288 1.17 -15.46 -2.57
C GLN A 288 2.18 -15.18 -3.68
N LEU A 289 2.87 -14.07 -3.54
CA LEU A 289 3.89 -13.59 -4.46
C LEU A 289 5.24 -13.59 -3.73
N ARG A 290 6.12 -14.53 -4.05
CA ARG A 290 7.44 -14.61 -3.43
C ARG A 290 8.39 -13.62 -4.08
N THR A 291 8.48 -12.45 -3.50
CA THR A 291 9.38 -11.37 -3.93
C THR A 291 10.82 -11.63 -3.51
N ARG A 292 11.05 -12.47 -2.50
CA ARG A 292 12.39 -12.83 -1.97
C ARG A 292 13.29 -11.64 -1.65
N LEU A 293 12.73 -10.43 -1.58
CA LEU A 293 13.48 -9.19 -1.40
C LEU A 293 14.25 -9.13 -0.08
N GLY A 294 13.81 -9.88 0.94
CA GLY A 294 14.49 -10.00 2.24
C GLY A 294 15.57 -11.08 2.27
N ILE A 295 15.80 -11.80 1.17
CA ILE A 295 16.77 -12.88 1.07
C ILE A 295 18.03 -12.36 0.39
N LYS A 296 19.17 -12.47 1.09
CA LYS A 296 20.45 -11.97 0.59
C LYS A 296 20.82 -12.59 -0.77
N GLY A 297 21.08 -11.74 -1.74
CA GLY A 297 21.42 -12.12 -3.12
C GLY A 297 20.22 -12.19 -4.07
N ASN A 298 18.99 -12.06 -3.54
CA ASN A 298 17.75 -12.06 -4.33
C ASN A 298 17.09 -10.67 -4.44
N GLU A 299 17.77 -9.62 -3.99
CA GLU A 299 17.21 -8.27 -3.89
C GLU A 299 16.70 -7.74 -5.25
N HIS A 300 17.35 -8.13 -6.34
CA HIS A 300 16.95 -7.77 -7.71
C HIS A 300 16.20 -8.90 -8.43
N ASN A 301 16.68 -10.13 -8.29
CA ASN A 301 16.13 -11.28 -9.01
C ASN A 301 14.74 -11.67 -8.49
N GLY A 302 14.51 -11.61 -7.19
CA GLY A 302 13.22 -11.99 -6.60
C GLY A 302 12.04 -11.18 -7.13
N PRO A 303 12.07 -9.82 -7.08
CA PRO A 303 11.02 -8.98 -7.67
C PRO A 303 10.87 -9.17 -9.19
N LYS A 304 11.96 -9.39 -9.92
CA LYS A 304 11.94 -9.69 -11.35
C LYS A 304 11.20 -10.99 -11.66
N GLU A 305 11.53 -12.07 -10.95
CA GLU A 305 10.86 -13.36 -11.11
C GLU A 305 9.37 -13.25 -10.77
N ALA A 306 9.03 -12.58 -9.66
CA ALA A 306 7.66 -12.32 -9.25
C ALA A 306 6.87 -11.57 -10.33
N ALA A 307 7.43 -10.50 -10.89
CA ALA A 307 6.84 -9.74 -11.98
C ALA A 307 6.66 -10.59 -13.25
N THR A 308 7.66 -11.39 -13.59
CA THR A 308 7.62 -12.29 -14.75
C THR A 308 6.49 -13.30 -14.65
N GLU A 309 6.28 -13.92 -13.48
CA GLU A 309 5.20 -14.88 -13.28
C GLU A 309 3.81 -14.22 -13.30
N ILE A 310 3.66 -13.00 -12.77
CA ILE A 310 2.43 -12.21 -12.94
C ILE A 310 2.16 -11.96 -14.42
N LEU A 311 3.16 -11.50 -15.17
CA LEU A 311 3.02 -11.20 -16.60
C LEU A 311 2.64 -12.45 -17.40
N LYS A 312 3.30 -13.59 -17.19
CA LYS A 312 2.94 -14.86 -17.81
C LYS A 312 1.49 -15.23 -17.53
N TYR A 313 1.06 -15.08 -16.27
CA TYR A 313 -0.29 -15.41 -15.86
C TYR A 313 -1.35 -14.55 -16.56
N ILE A 314 -1.15 -13.23 -16.61
CA ILE A 314 -2.14 -12.30 -17.19
C ILE A 314 -2.13 -12.28 -18.72
N THR A 315 -1.00 -12.62 -19.37
CA THR A 315 -0.89 -12.68 -20.83
C THR A 315 -1.21 -14.05 -21.40
N GLY A 316 -1.11 -15.10 -20.58
CA GLY A 316 -1.21 -16.50 -21.02
C GLY A 316 0.04 -17.01 -21.75
N GLU A 317 1.12 -16.23 -21.76
CA GLU A 317 2.37 -16.60 -22.41
C GLU A 317 3.22 -17.53 -21.52
N LYS A 318 3.85 -18.53 -22.09
CA LYS A 318 4.77 -19.41 -21.37
C LYS A 318 6.17 -18.79 -21.19
N GLU A 319 6.59 -18.03 -22.20
CA GLU A 319 7.86 -17.31 -22.22
C GLU A 319 7.60 -15.88 -22.65
N LEU A 320 8.14 -14.92 -21.91
CA LEU A 320 7.99 -13.51 -22.26
C LEU A 320 9.04 -13.11 -23.30
N LYS A 321 8.58 -12.38 -24.32
CA LYS A 321 9.49 -11.70 -25.24
C LYS A 321 10.03 -10.45 -24.55
N MET A 322 11.35 -10.39 -24.39
CA MET A 322 12.01 -9.14 -24.00
C MET A 322 12.05 -8.23 -25.22
N LEU A 323 11.77 -6.95 -25.02
CA LEU A 323 12.18 -5.95 -26.02
C LEU A 323 13.72 -6.00 -26.05
N GLU A 324 14.29 -6.25 -27.23
CA GLU A 324 15.75 -6.07 -27.41
C GLU A 324 16.03 -4.59 -27.12
N ASP A 325 16.98 -4.33 -26.22
CA ASP A 325 17.47 -2.98 -26.01
C ASP A 325 18.06 -2.54 -27.36
N ASP A 326 17.42 -1.58 -28.03
CA ASP A 326 18.01 -0.89 -29.16
C ASP A 326 19.27 -0.18 -28.64
N GLU A 327 20.45 -0.67 -29.04
CA GLU A 327 21.80 -0.14 -28.73
C GLU A 327 21.94 1.34 -29.11
#